data_5269f7fa20d2e91a5b4d2eeaa3f8ea25
#
_entry.id   5269f7fa20d2e91a5b4d2eeaa3f8ea25
#
_cell.length_a   1.000
_cell.length_b   1.000
_cell.length_c   1.000
_cell.angle_alpha   90.00
_cell.angle_beta   90.00
_cell.angle_gamma   90.00
#
_symmetry.space_group_name_H-M   'P 1'
#
loop_
_entity.id
_entity.type
_entity.pdbx_description
1 polymer ?
#
loop_
_entity_poly.entity_id
_entity_poly.type
_entity_poly.pdbx_seq_one_letter_code
_entity_poly.pdbx_strand_id
1 'polypeptide(L)'
;MRIVLFCEHKYAISILSPLQAEIEKNGKHSALWFVDRRNISDFPLKENVEWTDSIQKVYDFSPEAIFVPGNIVPYYLPGVKAEIFHGYAAEKKDHWVIRRYLDMYLTQGPFFTKPFQKLARKYGDFEVVETGWTRQDWIFENLHAFDNYRNQILSDHQKKQIVLYAPTFSPSLTSLPFVKEALKNLVEEKEIVLLLKFHPLTKQEWVEEYKQLANENEHILWIDDHQITKYILISDLMISDTSSALYEALLLNKPVITYKNVAADQYWLNIDNPEVLSDAFENADSEEFREKRKWVIDNYDPYLDGKVAQRMLNAVEDYISRHGVPKERKVNLWRKYQSVKKFGRIKRN
;
A
#
# COMPACT_ATOMS: atom_id res chain seq x y z
N MET A 1 5.56 25.68 2.42
CA MET A 1 4.43 25.29 3.30
C MET A 1 4.92 24.61 4.57
N ARG A 2 4.17 24.78 5.66
CA ARG A 2 4.24 23.92 6.85
C ARG A 2 3.33 22.71 6.61
N ILE A 3 3.89 21.52 6.60
CA ILE A 3 3.21 20.29 6.20
C ILE A 3 3.16 19.31 7.37
N VAL A 4 2.01 18.70 7.63
CA VAL A 4 1.88 17.61 8.58
C VAL A 4 1.74 16.29 7.84
N LEU A 5 2.57 15.32 8.20
CA LEU A 5 2.49 13.93 7.76
C LEU A 5 1.76 13.14 8.86
N PHE A 6 0.48 12.82 8.61
CA PHE A 6 -0.41 12.28 9.66
C PHE A 6 -0.33 10.75 9.73
N CYS A 7 0.54 10.25 10.62
CA CYS A 7 0.85 8.84 10.79
C CYS A 7 0.03 8.22 11.93
N GLU A 8 -1.13 7.65 11.61
CA GLU A 8 -2.00 7.00 12.59
C GLU A 8 -1.64 5.54 12.85
N HIS A 9 -1.14 4.83 11.82
CA HIS A 9 -0.81 3.41 11.87
C HIS A 9 0.57 3.13 11.30
N LYS A 10 1.19 2.02 11.71
CA LYS A 10 2.55 1.65 11.29
C LYS A 10 2.72 1.58 9.76
N TYR A 11 1.71 1.13 9.01
CA TYR A 11 1.75 1.07 7.55
C TYR A 11 1.89 2.46 6.89
N ALA A 12 1.42 3.52 7.56
CA ALA A 12 1.49 4.88 7.04
C ALA A 12 2.92 5.41 6.92
N ILE A 13 3.87 4.85 7.66
CA ILE A 13 5.28 5.27 7.63
C ILE A 13 5.84 5.13 6.21
N SER A 14 5.69 3.96 5.60
CA SER A 14 6.20 3.71 4.23
C SER A 14 5.48 4.52 3.15
N ILE A 15 4.24 4.97 3.42
CA ILE A 15 3.45 5.79 2.49
C ILE A 15 3.86 7.26 2.58
N LEU A 16 4.19 7.74 3.78
CA LEU A 16 4.54 9.14 4.03
C LEU A 16 6.03 9.43 3.83
N SER A 17 6.90 8.42 3.93
CA SER A 17 8.35 8.60 3.79
C SER A 17 8.77 9.20 2.44
N PRO A 18 8.19 8.84 1.28
CA PRO A 18 8.53 9.50 0.02
C PRO A 18 8.16 10.99 0.00
N LEU A 19 7.07 11.40 0.66
CA LEU A 19 6.74 12.81 0.83
C LEU A 19 7.77 13.55 1.70
N GLN A 20 8.24 12.91 2.79
CA GLN A 20 9.31 13.46 3.62
C GLN A 20 10.57 13.68 2.79
N ALA A 21 10.99 12.67 2.02
CA ALA A 21 12.18 12.75 1.17
C ALA A 21 12.07 13.88 0.12
N GLU A 22 10.90 14.02 -0.51
CA GLU A 22 10.69 15.10 -1.49
C GLU A 22 10.64 16.49 -0.84
N ILE A 23 10.08 16.63 0.38
CA ILE A 23 10.08 17.86 1.16
C ILE A 23 11.53 18.28 1.49
N GLU A 24 12.37 17.36 1.94
CA GLU A 24 13.78 17.60 2.24
C GLU A 24 14.59 18.01 1.00
N LYS A 25 14.40 17.27 -0.10
CA LYS A 25 15.05 17.54 -1.38
C LYS A 25 14.70 18.92 -1.94
N ASN A 26 13.46 19.31 -1.82
CA ASN A 26 12.93 20.58 -2.32
C ASN A 26 13.41 21.77 -1.46
N GLY A 27 13.56 21.61 -0.14
CA GLY A 27 14.04 22.61 0.81
C GLY A 27 13.13 23.85 1.00
N LYS A 28 11.94 23.88 0.37
CA LYS A 28 10.97 24.99 0.43
C LYS A 28 9.89 24.79 1.47
N HIS A 29 9.76 23.59 2.02
CA HIS A 29 8.72 23.19 2.95
C HIS A 29 9.34 22.70 4.25
N SER A 30 8.56 22.74 5.33
CA SER A 30 8.87 22.09 6.60
C SER A 30 7.86 21.02 6.90
N ALA A 31 8.29 19.87 7.42
CA ALA A 31 7.45 18.75 7.77
C ALA A 31 7.43 18.53 9.29
N LEU A 32 6.26 18.20 9.81
CA LEU A 32 6.05 17.68 11.16
C LEU A 32 5.27 16.37 11.07
N TRP A 33 5.83 15.28 11.58
CA TRP A 33 5.09 14.03 11.71
C TRP A 33 4.20 14.04 12.94
N PHE A 34 2.90 13.81 12.75
CA PHE A 34 2.05 13.35 13.84
C PHE A 34 2.09 11.84 13.92
N VAL A 35 2.43 11.27 15.09
CA VAL A 35 2.52 9.82 15.28
C VAL A 35 1.59 9.39 16.41
N ASP A 36 0.59 8.57 16.07
CA ASP A 36 -0.34 8.04 17.07
C ASP A 36 0.31 6.91 17.90
N ARG A 37 0.81 7.26 19.09
CA ARG A 37 1.50 6.35 20.00
C ARG A 37 0.64 5.19 20.51
N ARG A 38 -0.67 5.27 20.36
CA ARG A 38 -1.59 4.16 20.70
C ARG A 38 -1.44 2.97 19.74
N ASN A 39 -1.06 3.26 18.49
CA ASN A 39 -0.91 2.29 17.41
C ASN A 39 0.57 2.05 17.02
N ILE A 40 1.46 2.97 17.38
CA ILE A 40 2.89 2.96 17.02
C ILE A 40 3.71 3.15 18.28
N SER A 41 4.08 2.06 18.94
CA SER A 41 4.87 2.06 20.19
C SER A 41 6.30 2.54 19.95
N ASP A 42 6.92 2.13 18.83
CA ASP A 42 8.23 2.59 18.41
C ASP A 42 8.15 3.18 17.01
N PHE A 43 8.55 4.45 16.90
CA PHE A 43 8.58 5.18 15.62
C PHE A 43 10.00 5.13 15.07
N PRO A 44 10.26 4.41 13.97
CA PRO A 44 11.62 4.13 13.50
C PRO A 44 12.36 5.38 12.98
N LEU A 45 11.65 6.45 12.61
CA LEU A 45 12.24 7.69 12.09
C LEU A 45 12.45 8.76 13.16
N LYS A 46 12.23 8.46 14.43
CA LYS A 46 12.24 9.44 15.56
C LYS A 46 13.50 10.29 15.70
N GLU A 47 14.66 9.77 15.27
CA GLU A 47 15.95 10.46 15.35
C GLU A 47 16.25 11.27 14.07
N ASN A 48 15.46 11.09 13.00
CA ASN A 48 15.75 11.62 11.67
C ASN A 48 14.77 12.71 11.22
N VAL A 49 13.60 12.81 11.85
CA VAL A 49 12.53 13.74 11.45
C VAL A 49 11.95 14.47 12.66
N GLU A 50 11.40 15.66 12.44
CA GLU A 50 10.61 16.36 13.45
C GLU A 50 9.26 15.65 13.62
N TRP A 51 8.91 15.27 14.86
CA TRP A 51 7.69 14.54 15.15
C TRP A 51 7.05 14.88 16.48
N THR A 52 5.77 14.57 16.62
CA THR A 52 4.98 14.71 17.85
C THR A 52 3.87 13.68 17.94
N ASP A 53 3.47 13.31 19.15
CA ASP A 53 2.24 12.56 19.44
C ASP A 53 1.10 13.46 19.97
N SER A 54 1.35 14.76 20.05
CA SER A 54 0.42 15.76 20.57
C SER A 54 -0.36 16.46 19.46
N ILE A 55 -1.67 16.28 19.45
CA ILE A 55 -2.57 17.03 18.55
C ILE A 55 -2.52 18.54 18.83
N GLN A 56 -2.26 18.96 20.08
CA GLN A 56 -2.07 20.38 20.41
C GLN A 56 -0.85 20.94 19.70
N LYS A 57 0.28 20.25 19.72
CA LYS A 57 1.50 20.68 19.01
C LYS A 57 1.27 20.75 17.50
N VAL A 58 0.53 19.78 16.92
CA VAL A 58 0.13 19.85 15.49
C VAL A 58 -0.71 21.11 15.22
N TYR A 59 -1.63 21.45 16.10
CA TYR A 59 -2.45 22.67 15.97
C TYR A 59 -1.58 23.94 16.07
N ASP A 60 -0.66 24.00 17.04
CA ASP A 60 0.23 25.12 17.29
C ASP A 60 1.26 25.31 16.16
N PHE A 61 1.69 24.21 15.51
CA PHE A 61 2.51 24.23 14.29
C PHE A 61 1.81 24.97 13.14
N SER A 62 0.47 25.11 13.22
CA SER A 62 -0.35 25.81 12.24
C SER A 62 -0.08 25.37 10.80
N PRO A 63 -0.30 24.07 10.48
CA PRO A 63 -0.01 23.54 9.15
C PRO A 63 -0.84 24.20 8.07
N GLU A 64 -0.24 24.36 6.88
CA GLU A 64 -0.92 24.78 5.65
C GLU A 64 -1.46 23.56 4.89
N ALA A 65 -0.84 22.37 5.10
CA ALA A 65 -1.28 21.11 4.52
C ALA A 65 -1.13 19.94 5.50
N ILE A 66 -2.01 18.94 5.38
CA ILE A 66 -1.96 17.68 6.13
C ILE A 66 -2.17 16.54 5.15
N PHE A 67 -1.18 15.67 4.98
CA PHE A 67 -1.30 14.44 4.18
C PHE A 67 -1.75 13.28 5.07
N VAL A 68 -2.79 12.59 4.64
CA VAL A 68 -3.51 11.58 5.43
C VAL A 68 -3.58 10.27 4.63
N PRO A 69 -2.81 9.23 4.94
CA PRO A 69 -2.93 7.92 4.29
C PRO A 69 -4.24 7.20 4.58
N GLY A 70 -4.79 7.44 5.77
CA GLY A 70 -6.12 6.95 6.16
C GLY A 70 -7.19 8.02 5.93
N ASN A 71 -8.43 7.66 6.19
CA ASN A 71 -9.56 8.53 5.97
C ASN A 71 -10.07 9.22 7.26
N ILE A 72 -9.23 9.31 8.30
CA ILE A 72 -9.56 9.91 9.59
C ILE A 72 -8.47 10.91 10.00
N VAL A 73 -8.89 12.15 10.26
CA VAL A 73 -8.03 13.23 10.76
C VAL A 73 -8.89 14.18 11.62
N PRO A 74 -8.34 14.84 12.66
CA PRO A 74 -9.11 15.82 13.44
C PRO A 74 -9.67 16.94 12.57
N TYR A 75 -11.00 17.08 12.56
CA TYR A 75 -11.66 18.07 11.69
C TYR A 75 -11.25 19.51 12.00
N TYR A 76 -10.86 19.78 13.24
CA TYR A 76 -10.53 21.11 13.77
C TYR A 76 -9.09 21.54 13.52
N LEU A 77 -8.21 20.67 13.03
CA LEU A 77 -6.85 21.07 12.63
C LEU A 77 -6.91 22.02 11.43
N PRO A 78 -6.06 23.07 11.41
CA PRO A 78 -5.90 23.93 10.23
C PRO A 78 -5.20 23.17 9.08
N GLY A 79 -5.09 23.79 7.93
CA GLY A 79 -4.43 23.25 6.75
C GLY A 79 -5.37 22.51 5.80
N VAL A 80 -4.99 22.43 4.53
CA VAL A 80 -5.64 21.59 3.52
C VAL A 80 -5.42 20.13 3.88
N LYS A 81 -6.50 19.35 4.01
CA LYS A 81 -6.43 17.92 4.35
C LYS A 81 -6.54 17.09 3.06
N ALA A 82 -5.43 16.49 2.66
CA ALA A 82 -5.33 15.68 1.47
C ALA A 82 -5.26 14.18 1.84
N GLU A 83 -6.25 13.39 1.43
CA GLU A 83 -6.20 11.93 1.50
C GLU A 83 -5.31 11.39 0.39
N ILE A 84 -4.35 10.52 0.75
CA ILE A 84 -3.40 9.90 -0.17
C ILE A 84 -3.53 8.37 -0.22
N PHE A 85 -4.54 7.83 0.45
CA PHE A 85 -4.88 6.41 0.52
C PHE A 85 -3.78 5.51 1.11
N HIS A 86 -4.11 4.22 1.28
CA HIS A 86 -3.20 3.23 1.88
C HIS A 86 -3.21 1.89 1.13
N GLY A 87 -3.51 1.89 -0.15
CA GLY A 87 -3.49 0.72 -1.02
C GLY A 87 -4.54 0.77 -2.13
N TYR A 88 -4.66 -0.33 -2.87
CA TYR A 88 -5.49 -0.44 -4.07
C TYR A 88 -6.80 -1.21 -3.84
N ALA A 89 -7.18 -1.47 -2.59
CA ALA A 89 -8.39 -2.25 -2.24
C ALA A 89 -9.69 -1.46 -2.52
N ALA A 90 -10.09 -1.39 -3.78
CA ALA A 90 -11.31 -0.72 -4.23
C ALA A 90 -12.60 -1.42 -3.77
N GLU A 91 -12.53 -2.71 -3.42
CA GLU A 91 -13.67 -3.53 -2.99
C GLU A 91 -14.19 -3.13 -1.60
N LYS A 92 -13.37 -2.44 -0.81
CA LYS A 92 -13.75 -2.02 0.53
C LYS A 92 -14.70 -0.83 0.48
N LYS A 93 -15.94 -1.01 0.93
CA LYS A 93 -16.98 0.05 0.95
C LYS A 93 -16.53 1.32 1.67
N ASP A 94 -15.70 1.19 2.72
CA ASP A 94 -15.21 2.33 3.51
C ASP A 94 -14.28 3.25 2.71
N HIS A 95 -13.62 2.74 1.67
CA HIS A 95 -12.80 3.50 0.72
C HIS A 95 -13.57 4.64 0.04
N TRP A 96 -14.88 4.44 -0.23
CA TRP A 96 -15.73 5.38 -0.95
C TRP A 96 -16.55 6.30 -0.05
N VAL A 97 -16.34 6.26 1.27
CA VAL A 97 -17.12 7.04 2.23
C VAL A 97 -16.57 8.45 2.36
N ILE A 98 -17.30 9.44 1.84
CA ILE A 98 -16.92 10.86 1.96
C ILE A 98 -17.25 11.38 3.38
N ARG A 99 -16.21 11.79 4.11
CA ARG A 99 -16.33 12.25 5.51
C ARG A 99 -16.46 13.75 5.66
N ARG A 100 -16.24 14.53 4.59
CA ARG A 100 -16.43 15.99 4.50
C ARG A 100 -15.53 16.83 5.42
N TYR A 101 -14.43 16.29 5.89
CA TYR A 101 -13.34 17.04 6.52
C TYR A 101 -12.02 16.95 5.74
N LEU A 102 -12.02 16.20 4.67
CA LEU A 102 -10.95 16.16 3.68
C LEU A 102 -11.29 17.14 2.55
N ASP A 103 -10.32 17.91 2.13
CA ASP A 103 -10.47 18.95 1.11
C ASP A 103 -10.03 18.44 -0.26
N MET A 104 -9.13 17.45 -0.28
CA MET A 104 -8.61 16.83 -1.48
C MET A 104 -8.55 15.32 -1.33
N TYR A 105 -8.75 14.63 -2.46
CA TYR A 105 -8.47 13.20 -2.64
C TYR A 105 -7.43 13.07 -3.76
N LEU A 106 -6.22 12.64 -3.39
CA LEU A 106 -5.10 12.44 -4.31
C LEU A 106 -5.10 10.98 -4.72
N THR A 107 -5.67 10.69 -5.88
CA THR A 107 -6.00 9.33 -6.31
C THR A 107 -4.85 8.67 -7.07
N GLN A 108 -4.82 7.34 -7.03
CA GLN A 108 -3.74 6.53 -7.58
C GLN A 108 -3.74 6.54 -9.12
N GLY A 109 -4.89 6.34 -9.75
CA GLY A 109 -5.02 6.29 -11.20
C GLY A 109 -6.47 6.39 -11.66
N PRO A 110 -6.73 6.29 -12.98
CA PRO A 110 -8.05 6.52 -13.59
C PRO A 110 -9.19 5.71 -12.98
N PHE A 111 -8.91 4.48 -12.54
CA PHE A 111 -9.88 3.58 -11.92
C PHE A 111 -10.48 4.19 -10.63
N PHE A 112 -9.65 4.84 -9.83
CA PHE A 112 -10.07 5.53 -8.61
C PHE A 112 -10.55 6.95 -8.88
N THR A 113 -9.88 7.66 -9.77
CA THR A 113 -10.16 9.07 -10.09
C THR A 113 -11.58 9.28 -10.59
N LYS A 114 -12.04 8.46 -11.53
CA LYS A 114 -13.37 8.61 -12.14
C LYS A 114 -14.54 8.52 -11.12
N PRO A 115 -14.61 7.51 -10.23
CA PRO A 115 -15.63 7.47 -9.19
C PRO A 115 -15.53 8.63 -8.19
N PHE A 116 -14.31 9.01 -7.74
CA PHE A 116 -14.15 10.13 -6.82
C PHE A 116 -14.55 11.46 -7.45
N GLN A 117 -14.33 11.69 -8.74
CA GLN A 117 -14.82 12.86 -9.46
C GLN A 117 -16.37 12.91 -9.51
N LYS A 118 -17.05 11.76 -9.63
CA LYS A 118 -18.52 11.71 -9.51
C LYS A 118 -18.98 12.10 -8.12
N LEU A 119 -18.27 11.65 -7.09
CA LEU A 119 -18.54 12.02 -5.70
C LEU A 119 -18.26 13.53 -5.46
N ALA A 120 -17.16 14.06 -6.00
CA ALA A 120 -16.84 15.48 -5.91
C ALA A 120 -17.96 16.37 -6.52
N ARG A 121 -18.47 16.01 -7.68
CA ARG A 121 -19.63 16.70 -8.29
C ARG A 121 -20.89 16.64 -7.42
N LYS A 122 -21.12 15.52 -6.74
CA LYS A 122 -22.28 15.32 -5.86
C LYS A 122 -22.18 16.14 -4.57
N TYR A 123 -21.00 16.19 -3.95
CA TYR A 123 -20.81 16.84 -2.64
C TYR A 123 -20.41 18.31 -2.76
N GLY A 124 -19.61 18.68 -3.77
CA GLY A 124 -19.22 20.05 -4.07
C GLY A 124 -18.31 20.73 -3.05
N ASP A 125 -17.59 19.95 -2.23
CA ASP A 125 -16.78 20.47 -1.12
C ASP A 125 -15.39 19.83 -1.00
N PHE A 126 -14.92 19.16 -2.05
CA PHE A 126 -13.55 18.66 -2.17
C PHE A 126 -13.12 18.56 -3.63
N GLU A 127 -11.82 18.51 -3.86
CA GLU A 127 -11.23 18.27 -5.18
C GLU A 127 -10.61 16.89 -5.29
N VAL A 128 -10.50 16.42 -6.54
CA VAL A 128 -9.88 15.13 -6.86
C VAL A 128 -8.77 15.38 -7.88
N VAL A 129 -7.55 14.98 -7.51
CA VAL A 129 -6.38 15.08 -8.39
C VAL A 129 -5.72 13.71 -8.50
N GLU A 130 -5.50 13.26 -9.73
CA GLU A 130 -4.78 12.02 -9.99
C GLU A 130 -3.27 12.25 -9.87
N THR A 131 -2.62 11.55 -8.96
CA THR A 131 -1.20 11.77 -8.65
C THR A 131 -0.35 10.52 -8.69
N GLY A 132 -0.97 9.35 -8.61
CA GLY A 132 -0.30 8.11 -8.23
C GLY A 132 -0.30 7.89 -6.73
N TRP A 133 0.23 6.76 -6.27
CA TRP A 133 0.41 6.44 -4.86
C TRP A 133 1.90 6.48 -4.47
N THR A 134 2.24 7.19 -3.42
CA THR A 134 3.63 7.50 -3.03
C THR A 134 4.55 6.29 -2.91
N ARG A 135 4.01 5.09 -2.67
CA ARG A 135 4.80 3.85 -2.63
C ARG A 135 5.48 3.54 -3.98
N GLN A 136 4.93 4.03 -5.09
CA GLN A 136 5.54 3.89 -6.42
C GLN A 136 6.88 4.64 -6.51
N ASP A 137 7.06 5.74 -5.79
CA ASP A 137 8.35 6.45 -5.76
C ASP A 137 9.43 5.59 -5.09
N TRP A 138 9.11 4.97 -3.94
CA TRP A 138 10.04 4.04 -3.30
C TRP A 138 10.36 2.83 -4.20
N ILE A 139 9.34 2.28 -4.86
CA ILE A 139 9.53 1.17 -5.81
C ILE A 139 10.43 1.59 -6.96
N PHE A 140 10.19 2.75 -7.56
CA PHE A 140 10.99 3.28 -8.67
C PHE A 140 12.48 3.44 -8.27
N GLU A 141 12.76 3.99 -7.11
CA GLU A 141 14.11 4.16 -6.59
C GLU A 141 14.81 2.82 -6.29
N ASN A 142 14.05 1.76 -6.03
CA ASN A 142 14.56 0.47 -5.61
C ASN A 142 14.38 -0.65 -6.66
N LEU A 143 13.99 -0.34 -7.90
CA LEU A 143 13.74 -1.34 -8.94
C LEU A 143 14.89 -2.35 -9.12
N HIS A 144 16.13 -1.91 -9.00
CA HIS A 144 17.36 -2.71 -9.15
C HIS A 144 18.16 -2.88 -7.85
N ALA A 145 17.67 -2.33 -6.74
CA ALA A 145 18.41 -2.35 -5.46
C ALA A 145 18.67 -3.78 -4.93
N PHE A 146 17.86 -4.74 -5.36
CA PHE A 146 17.90 -6.12 -4.88
C PHE A 146 18.35 -7.13 -5.96
N ASP A 147 18.84 -6.68 -7.11
CA ASP A 147 19.27 -7.56 -8.21
C ASP A 147 20.41 -8.50 -7.79
N ASN A 148 21.38 -7.99 -7.03
CA ASN A 148 22.46 -8.85 -6.50
C ASN A 148 21.93 -9.91 -5.56
N TYR A 149 20.98 -9.59 -4.69
CA TYR A 149 20.36 -10.54 -3.78
C TYR A 149 19.53 -11.59 -4.54
N ARG A 150 18.79 -11.19 -5.57
CA ARG A 150 18.09 -12.08 -6.48
C ARG A 150 19.06 -13.07 -7.17
N ASN A 151 20.14 -12.53 -7.75
CA ASN A 151 21.12 -13.33 -8.46
C ASN A 151 21.85 -14.32 -7.54
N GLN A 152 22.13 -13.93 -6.30
CA GLN A 152 22.70 -14.82 -5.30
C GLN A 152 21.76 -15.98 -4.98
N ILE A 153 20.46 -15.73 -4.72
CA ILE A 153 19.48 -16.80 -4.48
C ILE A 153 19.45 -17.78 -5.65
N LEU A 154 19.37 -17.29 -6.88
CA LEU A 154 19.32 -18.15 -8.07
C LEU A 154 20.59 -18.98 -8.25
N SER A 155 21.75 -18.37 -7.99
CA SER A 155 23.06 -19.06 -8.08
C SER A 155 23.22 -20.13 -6.99
N ASP A 156 22.91 -19.79 -5.73
CA ASP A 156 23.07 -20.70 -4.60
C ASP A 156 22.19 -21.95 -4.73
N HIS A 157 21.00 -21.80 -5.32
CA HIS A 157 20.06 -22.90 -5.54
C HIS A 157 20.12 -23.50 -6.94
N GLN A 158 20.95 -22.98 -7.85
CA GLN A 158 21.06 -23.40 -9.25
C GLN A 158 19.69 -23.45 -9.98
N LYS A 159 18.86 -22.46 -9.74
CA LYS A 159 17.50 -22.31 -10.30
C LYS A 159 17.41 -21.09 -11.22
N LYS A 160 16.34 -21.02 -12.02
CA LYS A 160 16.16 -19.98 -13.04
C LYS A 160 15.19 -18.89 -12.65
N GLN A 161 14.23 -19.20 -11.78
CA GLN A 161 13.14 -18.29 -11.43
C GLN A 161 12.89 -18.28 -9.92
N ILE A 162 12.37 -17.15 -9.43
CA ILE A 162 11.91 -16.99 -8.05
C ILE A 162 10.40 -16.84 -8.06
N VAL A 163 9.71 -17.66 -7.29
CA VAL A 163 8.26 -17.59 -7.06
C VAL A 163 8.01 -17.12 -5.64
N LEU A 164 7.16 -16.11 -5.47
CA LEU A 164 6.74 -15.64 -4.16
C LEU A 164 5.37 -16.21 -3.80
N TYR A 165 5.27 -16.96 -2.71
CA TYR A 165 4.01 -17.33 -2.10
C TYR A 165 3.69 -16.42 -0.92
N ALA A 166 2.65 -15.58 -1.04
CA ALA A 166 2.27 -14.60 -0.05
C ALA A 166 0.75 -14.60 0.20
N PRO A 167 0.24 -15.53 1.01
CA PRO A 167 -1.19 -15.67 1.29
C PRO A 167 -1.70 -14.61 2.28
N THR A 168 -3.02 -14.41 2.30
CA THR A 168 -3.68 -13.63 3.36
C THR A 168 -3.68 -14.40 4.69
N PHE A 169 -3.77 -13.67 5.79
CA PHE A 169 -3.87 -14.25 7.13
C PHE A 169 -5.30 -14.60 7.57
N SER A 170 -6.31 -14.13 6.83
CA SER A 170 -7.71 -14.35 7.16
C SER A 170 -8.10 -15.83 7.04
N PRO A 171 -8.54 -16.51 8.12
CA PRO A 171 -8.80 -17.94 8.09
C PRO A 171 -9.85 -18.39 7.06
N SER A 172 -10.79 -17.53 6.71
CA SER A 172 -11.84 -17.83 5.72
C SER A 172 -11.45 -17.59 4.27
N LEU A 173 -10.30 -16.95 4.03
CA LEU A 173 -9.86 -16.52 2.70
C LEU A 173 -8.48 -17.07 2.32
N THR A 174 -7.74 -17.58 3.32
CA THR A 174 -6.36 -18.06 3.11
C THR A 174 -6.32 -19.37 2.35
N SER A 175 -5.33 -19.50 1.47
CA SER A 175 -5.01 -20.73 0.74
C SER A 175 -4.17 -21.73 1.54
N LEU A 176 -3.60 -21.33 2.69
CA LEU A 176 -2.63 -22.09 3.47
C LEU A 176 -3.03 -23.57 3.73
N PRO A 177 -4.29 -23.88 4.13
CA PRO A 177 -4.67 -25.27 4.39
C PRO A 177 -4.73 -26.18 3.17
N PHE A 178 -4.64 -25.63 1.95
CA PHE A 178 -5.01 -26.36 0.73
C PHE A 178 -3.87 -26.54 -0.26
N VAL A 179 -2.86 -25.63 -0.29
CA VAL A 179 -1.90 -25.55 -1.40
C VAL A 179 -0.50 -26.10 -1.07
N LYS A 180 -0.25 -26.54 0.17
CA LYS A 180 1.10 -26.96 0.61
C LYS A 180 1.73 -28.02 -0.29
N GLU A 181 1.02 -29.12 -0.54
CA GLU A 181 1.51 -30.19 -1.39
C GLU A 181 1.69 -29.75 -2.85
N ALA A 182 0.77 -28.91 -3.36
CA ALA A 182 0.89 -28.38 -4.71
C ALA A 182 2.10 -27.45 -4.86
N LEU A 183 2.43 -26.67 -3.84
CA LEU A 183 3.64 -25.84 -3.82
C LEU A 183 4.93 -26.69 -3.78
N LYS A 184 4.93 -27.76 -3.00
CA LYS A 184 6.03 -28.71 -2.94
C LYS A 184 6.26 -29.36 -4.32
N ASN A 185 5.20 -29.91 -4.93
CA ASN A 185 5.26 -30.53 -6.25
C ASN A 185 5.75 -29.51 -7.31
N LEU A 186 5.26 -28.26 -7.26
CA LEU A 186 5.72 -27.21 -8.18
C LEU A 186 7.23 -26.99 -8.11
N VAL A 187 7.82 -26.98 -6.91
CA VAL A 187 9.27 -26.82 -6.72
C VAL A 187 10.05 -28.04 -7.22
N GLU A 188 9.49 -29.23 -7.09
CA GLU A 188 10.10 -30.47 -7.60
C GLU A 188 10.04 -30.57 -9.14
N GLU A 189 8.97 -30.06 -9.75
CA GLU A 189 8.74 -30.12 -11.20
C GLU A 189 9.40 -28.98 -11.98
N LYS A 190 9.59 -27.81 -11.33
CA LYS A 190 10.07 -26.59 -12.01
C LYS A 190 11.44 -26.13 -11.50
N GLU A 191 12.17 -25.41 -12.33
CA GLU A 191 13.46 -24.83 -11.95
C GLU A 191 13.29 -23.49 -11.18
N ILE A 192 12.59 -23.56 -10.05
CA ILE A 192 12.23 -22.39 -9.24
C ILE A 192 12.79 -22.46 -7.82
N VAL A 193 13.00 -21.30 -7.22
CA VAL A 193 13.08 -21.11 -5.77
C VAL A 193 11.76 -20.52 -5.29
N LEU A 194 11.14 -21.13 -4.28
CA LEU A 194 9.90 -20.67 -3.68
C LEU A 194 10.19 -19.88 -2.41
N LEU A 195 9.78 -18.61 -2.37
CA LEU A 195 9.86 -17.77 -1.19
C LEU A 195 8.51 -17.79 -0.44
N LEU A 196 8.53 -18.25 0.80
CA LEU A 196 7.34 -18.25 1.68
C LEU A 196 7.33 -16.97 2.52
N LYS A 197 6.45 -16.03 2.20
CA LYS A 197 6.34 -14.75 2.90
C LYS A 197 4.95 -14.54 3.48
N PHE A 198 4.82 -14.80 4.78
CA PHE A 198 3.52 -14.76 5.47
C PHE A 198 3.27 -13.41 6.16
N HIS A 199 1.99 -13.11 6.33
CA HIS A 199 1.59 -11.94 7.09
C HIS A 199 1.86 -12.16 8.60
N PRO A 200 2.29 -11.13 9.37
CA PRO A 200 2.57 -11.28 10.81
C PRO A 200 1.39 -11.77 11.67
N LEU A 201 0.16 -11.64 11.18
CA LEU A 201 -1.04 -12.13 11.86
C LEU A 201 -1.45 -13.55 11.42
N THR A 202 -0.63 -14.24 10.61
CA THR A 202 -0.89 -15.63 10.23
C THR A 202 -0.85 -16.52 11.49
N LYS A 203 -1.77 -17.49 11.56
CA LYS A 203 -1.82 -18.44 12.69
C LYS A 203 -0.52 -19.21 12.82
N GLN A 204 -0.06 -19.37 14.05
CA GLN A 204 1.23 -20.01 14.36
C GLN A 204 1.31 -21.45 13.84
N GLU A 205 0.22 -22.21 13.90
CA GLU A 205 0.16 -23.59 13.39
C GLU A 205 0.57 -23.69 11.91
N TRP A 206 0.09 -22.76 11.07
CA TRP A 206 0.46 -22.71 9.64
C TRP A 206 1.91 -22.22 9.44
N VAL A 207 2.35 -21.26 10.27
CA VAL A 207 3.74 -20.79 10.24
C VAL A 207 4.71 -21.94 10.50
N GLU A 208 4.44 -22.76 11.52
CA GLU A 208 5.28 -23.92 11.89
C GLU A 208 5.27 -24.98 10.80
N GLU A 209 4.09 -25.30 10.25
CA GLU A 209 3.93 -26.29 9.17
C GLU A 209 4.72 -25.90 7.92
N TYR A 210 4.68 -24.62 7.52
CA TYR A 210 5.40 -24.17 6.32
C TYR A 210 6.90 -23.90 6.58
N LYS A 211 7.29 -23.60 7.80
CA LYS A 211 8.71 -23.60 8.21
C LYS A 211 9.30 -25.00 8.14
N GLN A 212 8.54 -26.02 8.55
CA GLN A 212 8.96 -27.40 8.40
C GLN A 212 9.15 -27.75 6.91
N LEU A 213 8.21 -27.38 6.03
CA LEU A 213 8.34 -27.59 4.59
C LEU A 213 9.61 -26.92 4.03
N ALA A 214 9.95 -25.71 4.47
CA ALA A 214 11.18 -25.04 4.08
C ALA A 214 12.45 -25.75 4.60
N ASN A 215 12.39 -26.35 5.78
CA ASN A 215 13.52 -27.13 6.30
C ASN A 215 13.73 -28.48 5.57
N GLU A 216 12.69 -29.03 4.98
CA GLU A 216 12.71 -30.32 4.25
C GLU A 216 13.12 -30.17 2.78
N ASN A 217 13.10 -28.94 2.22
CA ASN A 217 13.42 -28.67 0.83
C ASN A 217 14.28 -27.42 0.68
N GLU A 218 15.52 -27.57 0.24
CA GLU A 218 16.51 -26.48 0.09
C GLU A 218 16.09 -25.38 -0.90
N HIS A 219 15.15 -25.65 -1.80
CA HIS A 219 14.63 -24.67 -2.77
C HIS A 219 13.39 -23.93 -2.27
N ILE A 220 12.97 -24.15 -1.02
CA ILE A 220 11.87 -23.45 -0.36
C ILE A 220 12.43 -22.61 0.78
N LEU A 221 12.34 -21.29 0.67
CA LEU A 221 12.94 -20.36 1.63
C LEU A 221 11.87 -19.68 2.48
N TRP A 222 12.00 -19.81 3.80
CA TRP A 222 11.18 -19.03 4.74
C TRP A 222 11.71 -17.61 4.87
N ILE A 223 10.83 -16.61 4.72
CA ILE A 223 11.16 -15.19 4.78
C ILE A 223 10.60 -14.56 6.05
N ASP A 224 11.48 -14.12 6.94
CA ASP A 224 11.14 -13.51 8.23
C ASP A 224 11.28 -11.97 8.24
N ASP A 225 11.36 -11.36 7.07
CA ASP A 225 11.42 -9.91 6.87
C ASP A 225 10.00 -9.31 6.83
N HIS A 226 9.86 -8.03 7.17
CA HIS A 226 8.57 -7.32 7.14
C HIS A 226 8.25 -6.67 5.77
N GLN A 227 9.24 -6.54 4.86
CA GLN A 227 9.10 -5.84 3.58
C GLN A 227 8.65 -6.77 2.45
N ILE A 228 7.35 -6.90 2.23
CA ILE A 228 6.86 -7.74 1.11
C ILE A 228 7.30 -7.22 -0.27
N THR A 229 7.35 -5.89 -0.46
CA THR A 229 7.67 -5.28 -1.77
C THR A 229 9.05 -5.66 -2.29
N LYS A 230 10.06 -5.82 -1.41
CA LYS A 230 11.37 -6.34 -1.77
C LYS A 230 11.26 -7.71 -2.46
N TYR A 231 10.44 -8.61 -1.91
CA TYR A 231 10.27 -9.96 -2.44
C TYR A 231 9.40 -10.01 -3.70
N ILE A 232 8.46 -9.08 -3.85
CA ILE A 232 7.75 -8.90 -5.12
C ILE A 232 8.73 -8.42 -6.20
N LEU A 233 9.62 -7.47 -5.90
CA LEU A 233 10.60 -6.96 -6.86
C LEU A 233 11.49 -8.07 -7.41
N ILE A 234 12.02 -8.95 -6.55
CA ILE A 234 12.94 -10.01 -6.96
C ILE A 234 12.25 -11.26 -7.52
N SER A 235 10.95 -11.43 -7.36
CA SER A 235 10.20 -12.58 -7.87
C SER A 235 9.83 -12.44 -9.35
N ASP A 236 9.69 -13.56 -10.04
CA ASP A 236 9.22 -13.62 -11.42
C ASP A 236 7.71 -13.88 -11.51
N LEU A 237 7.13 -14.46 -10.46
CA LEU A 237 5.70 -14.77 -10.35
C LEU A 237 5.29 -14.72 -8.87
N MET A 238 4.04 -14.34 -8.62
CA MET A 238 3.45 -14.39 -7.28
C MET A 238 2.29 -15.39 -7.23
N ILE A 239 2.28 -16.25 -6.21
CA ILE A 239 1.14 -17.09 -5.83
C ILE A 239 0.52 -16.52 -4.57
N SER A 240 -0.80 -16.37 -4.56
CA SER A 240 -1.53 -15.78 -3.43
C SER A 240 -2.98 -16.32 -3.34
N ASP A 241 -3.80 -15.58 -2.66
CA ASP A 241 -5.25 -15.80 -2.53
C ASP A 241 -5.99 -14.44 -2.56
N THR A 242 -6.83 -14.12 -1.59
CA THR A 242 -7.52 -12.83 -1.47
C THR A 242 -6.66 -11.83 -0.68
N SER A 243 -5.53 -11.44 -1.25
CA SER A 243 -4.57 -10.49 -0.67
C SER A 243 -4.50 -9.20 -1.47
N SER A 244 -4.38 -8.05 -0.81
CA SER A 244 -4.17 -6.77 -1.49
C SER A 244 -2.76 -6.62 -2.11
N ALA A 245 -1.79 -7.43 -1.68
CA ALA A 245 -0.42 -7.41 -2.19
C ALA A 245 -0.32 -7.85 -3.67
N LEU A 246 -1.31 -8.61 -4.15
CA LEU A 246 -1.35 -9.02 -5.57
C LEU A 246 -1.39 -7.82 -6.53
N TYR A 247 -2.03 -6.71 -6.16
CA TYR A 247 -2.04 -5.50 -6.99
C TYR A 247 -0.64 -4.88 -7.12
N GLU A 248 0.20 -4.96 -6.06
CA GLU A 248 1.59 -4.49 -6.15
C GLU A 248 2.39 -5.33 -7.15
N ALA A 249 2.17 -6.65 -7.19
CA ALA A 249 2.80 -7.53 -8.17
C ALA A 249 2.34 -7.24 -9.61
N LEU A 250 1.02 -7.04 -9.81
CA LEU A 250 0.46 -6.69 -11.12
C LEU A 250 1.00 -5.37 -11.65
N LEU A 251 1.12 -4.35 -10.79
CA LEU A 251 1.66 -3.03 -11.14
C LEU A 251 3.15 -3.08 -11.51
N LEU A 252 3.88 -4.10 -11.00
CA LEU A 252 5.25 -4.42 -11.40
C LEU A 252 5.32 -5.39 -12.59
N ASN A 253 4.19 -5.56 -13.31
CA ASN A 253 4.04 -6.47 -14.44
C ASN A 253 4.40 -7.93 -14.14
N LYS A 254 4.25 -8.37 -12.87
CA LYS A 254 4.50 -9.77 -12.49
C LYS A 254 3.24 -10.61 -12.72
N PRO A 255 3.35 -11.82 -13.31
CA PRO A 255 2.26 -12.78 -13.34
C PRO A 255 1.79 -13.14 -11.93
N VAL A 256 0.49 -13.33 -11.76
CA VAL A 256 -0.12 -13.70 -10.49
C VAL A 256 -1.02 -14.92 -10.68
N ILE A 257 -0.88 -15.91 -9.80
CA ILE A 257 -1.81 -17.03 -9.63
C ILE A 257 -2.47 -16.88 -8.28
N THR A 258 -3.79 -17.06 -8.22
CA THR A 258 -4.50 -17.09 -6.95
C THR A 258 -5.29 -18.39 -6.78
N TYR A 259 -5.44 -18.80 -5.52
CA TYR A 259 -6.31 -19.90 -5.16
C TYR A 259 -7.61 -19.35 -4.54
N LYS A 260 -8.75 -19.65 -5.17
CA LYS A 260 -10.12 -19.26 -4.73
C LYS A 260 -10.24 -17.78 -4.35
N ASN A 261 -9.66 -16.91 -5.16
CA ASN A 261 -9.80 -15.47 -4.95
C ASN A 261 -11.24 -15.04 -5.18
N VAL A 262 -11.78 -14.17 -4.29
CA VAL A 262 -13.19 -13.75 -4.28
C VAL A 262 -13.44 -12.38 -4.93
N ALA A 263 -12.43 -11.76 -5.56
CA ALA A 263 -12.62 -10.51 -6.27
C ALA A 263 -13.59 -10.69 -7.46
N ALA A 264 -14.46 -9.70 -7.67
CA ALA A 264 -15.41 -9.72 -8.78
C ALA A 264 -14.70 -9.63 -10.14
N ASP A 265 -13.68 -8.77 -10.22
CA ASP A 265 -12.85 -8.61 -11.41
C ASP A 265 -11.49 -9.29 -11.18
N GLN A 266 -11.16 -10.28 -12.00
CA GLN A 266 -9.92 -11.05 -11.89
C GLN A 266 -9.00 -10.74 -13.06
N TYR A 267 -7.90 -10.04 -12.76
CA TYR A 267 -6.87 -9.66 -13.74
C TYR A 267 -5.69 -10.64 -13.76
N TRP A 268 -5.85 -11.80 -13.12
CA TRP A 268 -4.87 -12.85 -12.89
C TRP A 268 -5.50 -14.22 -13.11
N LEU A 269 -4.66 -15.25 -13.16
CA LEU A 269 -5.14 -16.63 -13.23
C LEU A 269 -5.61 -17.08 -11.85
N ASN A 270 -6.89 -17.43 -11.72
CA ASN A 270 -7.47 -17.96 -10.48
C ASN A 270 -7.78 -19.44 -10.64
N ILE A 271 -7.33 -20.26 -9.69
CA ILE A 271 -7.57 -21.70 -9.66
C ILE A 271 -8.45 -22.08 -8.46
N ASP A 272 -9.26 -23.10 -8.63
CA ASP A 272 -10.14 -23.67 -7.57
C ASP A 272 -9.63 -25.02 -7.05
N ASN A 273 -8.78 -25.69 -7.83
CA ASN A 273 -8.13 -26.96 -7.48
C ASN A 273 -6.58 -26.74 -7.40
N PRO A 274 -5.93 -27.03 -6.26
CA PRO A 274 -4.47 -26.87 -6.14
C PRO A 274 -3.68 -27.82 -7.05
N GLU A 275 -4.23 -28.96 -7.47
CA GLU A 275 -3.53 -29.93 -8.34
C GLU A 275 -3.18 -29.36 -9.73
N VAL A 276 -3.90 -28.32 -10.18
CA VAL A 276 -3.59 -27.66 -11.47
C VAL A 276 -2.56 -26.54 -11.35
N LEU A 277 -1.88 -26.40 -10.20
CA LEU A 277 -0.95 -25.29 -9.96
C LEU A 277 0.24 -25.29 -10.93
N SER A 278 0.75 -26.47 -11.29
CA SER A 278 1.86 -26.61 -12.23
C SER A 278 1.48 -26.17 -13.65
N ASP A 279 0.27 -26.51 -14.09
CA ASP A 279 -0.28 -26.05 -15.38
C ASP A 279 -0.59 -24.54 -15.33
N ALA A 280 -1.10 -24.06 -14.20
CA ALA A 280 -1.36 -22.63 -13.98
C ALA A 280 -0.07 -21.81 -14.04
N PHE A 281 1.04 -22.33 -13.52
CA PHE A 281 2.35 -21.71 -13.58
C PHE A 281 2.79 -21.44 -15.03
N GLU A 282 2.65 -22.41 -15.93
CA GLU A 282 2.99 -22.25 -17.36
C GLU A 282 2.08 -21.24 -18.08
N ASN A 283 0.83 -21.08 -17.63
CA ASN A 283 -0.18 -20.27 -18.29
C ASN A 283 -0.37 -18.87 -17.67
N ALA A 284 0.22 -18.60 -16.50
CA ALA A 284 0.03 -17.33 -15.77
C ALA A 284 0.56 -16.10 -16.53
N ASP A 285 1.49 -16.29 -17.48
CA ASP A 285 2.03 -15.24 -18.33
C ASP A 285 1.53 -15.33 -19.79
N SER A 286 0.37 -15.94 -20.04
CA SER A 286 -0.25 -15.96 -21.37
C SER A 286 -0.65 -14.57 -21.83
N GLU A 287 -0.88 -14.41 -23.16
CA GLU A 287 -1.26 -13.11 -23.77
C GLU A 287 -2.48 -12.49 -23.08
N GLU A 288 -3.49 -13.30 -22.78
CA GLU A 288 -4.69 -12.84 -22.05
C GLU A 288 -4.34 -12.16 -20.72
N PHE A 289 -3.46 -12.78 -19.90
CA PHE A 289 -3.11 -12.22 -18.61
C PHE A 289 -2.10 -11.07 -18.70
N ARG A 290 -1.30 -10.99 -19.76
CA ARG A 290 -0.45 -9.83 -20.06
C ARG A 290 -1.30 -8.60 -20.39
N GLU A 291 -2.35 -8.76 -21.21
CA GLU A 291 -3.28 -7.68 -21.52
C GLU A 291 -4.05 -7.22 -20.28
N LYS A 292 -4.52 -8.14 -19.43
CA LYS A 292 -5.18 -7.82 -18.17
C LYS A 292 -4.24 -7.06 -17.21
N ARG A 293 -2.97 -7.49 -17.08
CA ARG A 293 -1.98 -6.77 -16.25
C ARG A 293 -1.70 -5.38 -16.81
N LYS A 294 -1.55 -5.25 -18.12
CA LYS A 294 -1.38 -3.95 -18.76
C LYS A 294 -2.56 -3.03 -18.44
N TRP A 295 -3.77 -3.55 -18.49
CA TRP A 295 -4.96 -2.78 -18.11
C TRP A 295 -4.90 -2.32 -16.65
N VAL A 296 -4.46 -3.17 -15.72
CA VAL A 296 -4.27 -2.80 -14.30
C VAL A 296 -3.23 -1.69 -14.17
N ILE A 297 -2.08 -1.82 -14.80
CA ILE A 297 -1.02 -0.79 -14.80
C ILE A 297 -1.58 0.54 -15.30
N ASP A 298 -2.23 0.54 -16.47
CA ASP A 298 -2.74 1.75 -17.11
C ASP A 298 -3.89 2.42 -16.32
N ASN A 299 -4.62 1.67 -15.48
CA ASN A 299 -5.83 2.19 -14.82
C ASN A 299 -5.72 2.30 -13.29
N TYR A 300 -4.96 1.42 -12.62
CA TYR A 300 -4.85 1.48 -11.16
C TYR A 300 -3.79 2.47 -10.70
N ASP A 301 -2.58 2.41 -11.28
CA ASP A 301 -1.50 3.36 -10.96
C ASP A 301 -0.43 3.38 -12.08
N PRO A 302 -0.55 4.22 -13.09
CA PRO A 302 0.41 4.29 -14.20
C PRO A 302 1.68 5.11 -13.88
N TYR A 303 1.89 5.49 -12.63
CA TYR A 303 2.88 6.49 -12.23
C TYR A 303 4.16 5.90 -11.59
N LEU A 304 4.76 4.91 -12.23
CA LEU A 304 6.07 4.37 -11.81
C LEU A 304 7.22 5.23 -12.40
N ASP A 305 7.32 6.50 -11.97
CA ASP A 305 8.28 7.48 -12.51
C ASP A 305 9.06 8.27 -11.45
N GLY A 306 8.91 7.92 -10.16
CA GLY A 306 9.62 8.58 -9.06
C GLY A 306 9.18 10.03 -8.81
N LYS A 307 7.97 10.43 -9.22
CA LYS A 307 7.48 11.82 -9.12
C LYS A 307 6.11 11.95 -8.45
N VAL A 308 5.63 10.90 -7.79
CA VAL A 308 4.30 10.91 -7.16
C VAL A 308 4.27 11.92 -6.00
N ALA A 309 5.25 11.87 -5.09
CA ALA A 309 5.34 12.81 -3.99
C ALA A 309 5.41 14.26 -4.47
N GLN A 310 6.19 14.54 -5.51
CA GLN A 310 6.26 15.86 -6.14
C GLN A 310 4.90 16.30 -6.69
N ARG A 311 4.18 15.42 -7.40
CA ARG A 311 2.83 15.71 -7.92
C ARG A 311 1.84 16.01 -6.80
N MET A 312 1.91 15.27 -5.69
CA MET A 312 1.06 15.50 -4.52
C MET A 312 1.32 16.86 -3.87
N LEU A 313 2.59 17.24 -3.69
CA LEU A 313 2.97 18.57 -3.17
C LEU A 313 2.47 19.69 -4.09
N ASN A 314 2.71 19.56 -5.39
CA ASN A 314 2.27 20.55 -6.38
C ASN A 314 0.74 20.68 -6.42
N ALA A 315 0.00 19.58 -6.31
CA ALA A 315 -1.46 19.60 -6.28
C ALA A 315 -2.01 20.38 -5.07
N VAL A 316 -1.38 20.20 -3.91
CA VAL A 316 -1.78 20.96 -2.69
C VAL A 316 -1.38 22.43 -2.77
N GLU A 317 -0.21 22.75 -3.33
CA GLU A 317 0.20 24.14 -3.57
C GLU A 317 -0.76 24.86 -4.53
N ASP A 318 -1.13 24.20 -5.62
CA ASP A 318 -2.07 24.72 -6.59
C ASP A 318 -3.47 24.94 -5.96
N TYR A 319 -3.94 23.98 -5.14
CA TYR A 319 -5.19 24.15 -4.39
C TYR A 319 -5.13 25.38 -3.49
N ILE A 320 -4.07 25.54 -2.69
CA ILE A 320 -3.90 26.69 -1.78
C ILE A 320 -3.83 27.99 -2.57
N SER A 321 -3.14 28.01 -3.70
CA SER A 321 -3.05 29.19 -4.57
C SER A 321 -4.42 29.64 -5.10
N ARG A 322 -5.29 28.69 -5.47
CA ARG A 322 -6.63 28.98 -6.03
C ARG A 322 -7.70 29.29 -4.95
N HIS A 323 -7.64 28.62 -3.83
CA HIS A 323 -8.73 28.64 -2.83
C HIS A 323 -8.32 29.18 -1.45
N GLY A 324 -7.01 29.29 -1.20
CA GLY A 324 -6.49 29.50 0.15
C GLY A 324 -6.62 28.27 1.04
N VAL A 325 -6.21 28.40 2.30
CA VAL A 325 -6.37 27.35 3.31
C VAL A 325 -7.80 27.36 3.86
N PRO A 326 -8.57 26.27 3.79
CA PRO A 326 -9.95 26.21 4.26
C PRO A 326 -10.07 26.50 5.75
N LYS A 327 -10.90 27.49 6.12
CA LYS A 327 -11.18 27.87 7.53
C LYS A 327 -12.29 27.04 8.14
N GLU A 328 -13.28 26.65 7.35
CA GLU A 328 -14.46 25.91 7.79
C GLU A 328 -14.77 24.73 6.88
N ARG A 329 -15.38 23.67 7.45
CA ARG A 329 -15.81 22.47 6.72
C ARG A 329 -17.18 22.01 7.15
N LYS A 330 -17.96 21.48 6.21
CA LYS A 330 -19.33 20.99 6.43
C LYS A 330 -19.36 19.61 7.11
N VAL A 331 -18.73 19.50 8.27
CA VAL A 331 -18.67 18.24 9.04
C VAL A 331 -19.90 18.14 9.95
N ASN A 332 -20.61 17.00 9.91
CA ASN A 332 -21.76 16.78 10.78
C ASN A 332 -21.35 16.60 12.27
N LEU A 333 -22.31 16.83 13.17
CA LEU A 333 -22.06 16.80 14.62
C LEU A 333 -21.54 15.45 15.12
N TRP A 334 -22.01 14.34 14.57
CA TRP A 334 -21.56 13.01 14.96
C TRP A 334 -20.06 12.80 14.65
N ARG A 335 -19.62 13.19 13.46
CA ARG A 335 -18.20 13.11 13.09
C ARG A 335 -17.33 14.08 13.88
N LYS A 336 -17.84 15.26 14.21
CA LYS A 336 -17.16 16.18 15.13
C LYS A 336 -16.97 15.53 16.50
N TYR A 337 -18.03 14.92 17.04
CA TYR A 337 -17.96 14.19 18.31
C TYR A 337 -16.96 13.04 18.26
N GLN A 338 -17.02 12.17 17.24
CA GLN A 338 -16.07 11.08 17.06
C GLN A 338 -14.61 11.55 16.99
N SER A 339 -14.36 12.63 16.26
CA SER A 339 -13.02 13.22 16.13
C SER A 339 -12.50 13.72 17.49
N VAL A 340 -13.33 14.41 18.26
CA VAL A 340 -12.96 14.87 19.61
C VAL A 340 -12.78 13.69 20.57
N LYS A 341 -13.63 12.66 20.50
CA LYS A 341 -13.49 11.45 21.32
C LYS A 341 -12.16 10.72 21.04
N LYS A 342 -11.76 10.67 19.78
CA LYS A 342 -10.54 9.94 19.35
C LYS A 342 -9.25 10.73 19.62
N PHE A 343 -9.24 12.03 19.34
CA PHE A 343 -8.03 12.85 19.32
C PHE A 343 -7.96 13.91 20.43
N GLY A 344 -9.02 14.04 21.22
CA GLY A 344 -9.11 15.06 22.27
C GLY A 344 -9.55 16.44 21.76
N ARG A 345 -9.54 17.41 22.68
CA ARG A 345 -9.81 18.83 22.41
C ARG A 345 -8.50 19.59 22.34
N ILE A 346 -8.47 20.66 21.56
CA ILE A 346 -7.39 21.64 21.55
C ILE A 346 -7.76 22.84 22.43
N LYS A 347 -6.76 23.47 23.02
CA LYS A 347 -6.86 24.80 23.61
C LYS A 347 -6.68 25.82 22.48
N ARG A 348 -7.63 26.69 22.30
CA ARG A 348 -7.51 27.83 21.37
C ARG A 348 -7.04 29.02 22.22
N ASN A 349 -5.88 29.54 21.90
CA ASN A 349 -5.39 30.79 22.48
C ASN A 349 -6.15 31.94 21.91
#